data_0ce74a61b881bcf0baf3eda43aa06922
#
_entry.id   0ce74a61b881bcf0baf3eda43aa06922
#
_cell.length_a   1.000
_cell.length_b   1.000
_cell.length_c   1.000
_cell.angle_alpha   90.00
_cell.angle_beta   90.00
_cell.angle_gamma   90.00
#
_symmetry.space_group_name_H-M   'P 1'
#
loop_
_entity.id
_entity.type
_entity.pdbx_description
1 polymer ?
#
loop_
_entity_poly.entity_id
_entity_poly.type
_entity_poly.pdbx_seq_one_letter_code
_entity_poly.pdbx_strand_id
1 'polypeptide(L)'
;MVSLPDGARFIPRGNGLLQRNLAESSVSACSYLAAVNQKLLFAKKLTQLVDSAQGSVNDRHVQAVIAQSIATQLYHAWNWHIKDVASNYKVKDPSVIQSVDDLVDVLKADGKQPGEATELKNLFDSPTSWVRELVDAYSQLADLPEIRKAEMDVDRLPVLALETNLGGKKITDWNLTTAVNWSKQMVELVDRQREMMIEF
;
A
#
# COMPACT_ATOMS: atom_id res chain seq x y z
N MET A 1 23.56 -31.04 -77.87
CA MET A 1 24.84 -30.82 -77.24
C MET A 1 24.92 -29.36 -76.93
N VAL A 2 24.54 -28.94 -75.68
CA VAL A 2 24.73 -27.61 -75.21
C VAL A 2 25.32 -27.74 -73.80
N SER A 3 26.56 -27.28 -73.67
CA SER A 3 27.39 -27.35 -72.48
C SER A 3 26.85 -26.43 -71.39
N LEU A 4 26.72 -26.95 -70.20
CA LEU A 4 26.49 -26.16 -68.99
C LEU A 4 27.82 -25.60 -68.44
N PRO A 5 27.87 -24.34 -68.05
CA PRO A 5 29.04 -23.81 -67.30
C PRO A 5 28.97 -24.12 -65.83
N ASP A 6 30.14 -24.48 -65.36
CA ASP A 6 30.52 -24.89 -64.04
C ASP A 6 30.49 -23.73 -63.03
N GLY A 7 30.16 -24.02 -61.77
CA GLY A 7 30.84 -23.41 -60.62
C GLY A 7 30.27 -22.13 -60.05
N ALA A 8 29.07 -22.17 -59.49
CA ALA A 8 28.74 -21.17 -58.44
C ALA A 8 28.91 -21.78 -57.04
N ARG A 9 30.03 -21.54 -56.43
CA ARG A 9 30.27 -21.85 -55.00
C ARG A 9 29.33 -20.99 -54.15
N PHE A 10 28.38 -21.67 -53.52
CA PHE A 10 27.52 -21.07 -52.50
C PHE A 10 28.35 -20.81 -51.23
N ILE A 11 28.69 -19.54 -51.01
CA ILE A 11 29.30 -19.07 -49.76
C ILE A 11 28.14 -18.86 -48.79
N PRO A 12 28.01 -19.60 -47.69
CA PRO A 12 27.03 -19.25 -46.65
C PRO A 12 27.49 -17.94 -46.02
N ARG A 13 26.74 -16.88 -46.27
CA ARG A 13 26.82 -15.63 -45.54
C ARG A 13 26.60 -15.94 -44.09
N GLY A 14 27.63 -15.74 -43.29
CA GLY A 14 27.64 -15.91 -41.85
C GLY A 14 26.45 -15.26 -41.22
N ASN A 15 25.88 -15.96 -40.25
CA ASN A 15 24.89 -15.51 -39.29
C ASN A 15 25.44 -14.36 -38.42
N GLY A 16 25.57 -13.21 -39.07
CA GLY A 16 25.79 -11.92 -38.38
C GLY A 16 24.47 -11.30 -37.93
N LEU A 17 23.51 -12.14 -37.61
CA LEU A 17 22.24 -11.70 -37.09
C LEU A 17 22.11 -12.21 -35.69
N LEU A 18 21.81 -11.25 -34.81
CA LEU A 18 21.33 -11.48 -33.45
C LEU A 18 22.39 -11.61 -32.36
N GLN A 19 23.44 -10.81 -32.44
CA GLN A 19 23.72 -10.02 -31.26
C GLN A 19 22.94 -8.70 -31.36
N ARG A 20 21.63 -8.80 -31.46
CA ARG A 20 20.79 -7.76 -30.87
C ARG A 20 21.11 -7.84 -29.39
N ASN A 21 21.98 -6.94 -29.00
CA ASN A 21 22.06 -6.47 -27.64
C ASN A 21 20.63 -6.40 -27.14
N LEU A 22 20.27 -7.32 -26.29
CA LEU A 22 19.35 -7.10 -25.23
C LEU A 22 20.02 -5.98 -24.43
N ALA A 23 19.97 -4.76 -24.94
CA ALA A 23 19.82 -3.62 -24.11
C ALA A 23 18.52 -3.94 -23.35
N GLU A 24 18.67 -4.72 -22.29
CA GLU A 24 17.74 -4.71 -21.20
C GLU A 24 17.47 -3.23 -20.99
N SER A 25 16.32 -2.80 -21.52
CA SER A 25 15.71 -1.58 -21.04
C SER A 25 15.65 -1.82 -19.54
N SER A 26 16.60 -1.26 -18.82
CA SER A 26 16.48 -1.09 -17.39
C SER A 26 15.26 -0.21 -17.24
N VAL A 27 14.10 -0.85 -17.24
CA VAL A 27 12.90 -0.29 -16.65
C VAL A 27 13.39 0.06 -15.27
N SER A 28 13.63 1.34 -15.05
CA SER A 28 14.10 1.88 -13.78
C SER A 28 13.18 1.26 -12.73
N ALA A 29 13.71 0.28 -11.99
CA ALA A 29 12.92 -0.44 -11.01
C ALA A 29 12.40 0.62 -10.07
N CYS A 30 11.08 0.82 -10.06
CA CYS A 30 10.47 1.83 -9.22
C CYS A 30 10.89 1.49 -7.78
N SER A 31 11.62 2.37 -7.13
CA SER A 31 12.07 2.12 -5.76
C SER A 31 10.85 2.07 -4.84
N TYR A 32 10.92 1.30 -3.76
CA TYR A 32 9.87 1.27 -2.75
C TYR A 32 9.56 2.67 -2.22
N LEU A 33 10.58 3.50 -2.05
CA LEU A 33 10.47 4.91 -1.73
C LEU A 33 9.58 5.68 -2.72
N ALA A 34 9.77 5.48 -4.01
CA ALA A 34 8.96 6.14 -5.04
C ALA A 34 7.50 5.66 -4.98
N ALA A 35 7.28 4.37 -4.71
CA ALA A 35 5.94 3.81 -4.54
C ALA A 35 5.22 4.42 -3.32
N VAL A 36 5.90 4.54 -2.17
CA VAL A 36 5.36 5.20 -0.97
C VAL A 36 4.99 6.64 -1.29
N ASN A 37 5.90 7.42 -1.87
CA ASN A 37 5.67 8.82 -2.21
C ASN A 37 4.50 9.01 -3.17
N GLN A 38 4.34 8.12 -4.15
CA GLN A 38 3.21 8.14 -5.07
C GLN A 38 1.88 7.95 -4.33
N LYS A 39 1.81 7.01 -3.39
CA LYS A 39 0.59 6.73 -2.63
C LYS A 39 0.23 7.88 -1.69
N LEU A 40 1.22 8.45 -1.01
CA LEU A 40 1.03 9.65 -0.18
C LEU A 40 0.57 10.85 -1.01
N LEU A 41 1.14 11.04 -2.21
CA LEU A 41 0.69 12.08 -3.12
C LEU A 41 -0.77 11.87 -3.55
N PHE A 42 -1.19 10.64 -3.83
CA PHE A 42 -2.57 10.34 -4.21
C PHE A 42 -3.54 10.63 -3.05
N ALA A 43 -3.20 10.20 -1.83
CA ALA A 43 -3.99 10.54 -0.64
C ALA A 43 -4.11 12.05 -0.45
N LYS A 44 -3.01 12.80 -0.60
CA LYS A 44 -3.01 14.26 -0.54
C LYS A 44 -3.90 14.89 -1.61
N LYS A 45 -3.85 14.38 -2.85
CA LYS A 45 -4.71 14.89 -3.94
C LYS A 45 -6.19 14.64 -3.67
N LEU A 46 -6.54 13.49 -3.12
CA LEU A 46 -7.92 13.19 -2.71
C LEU A 46 -8.40 14.17 -1.62
N THR A 47 -7.56 14.49 -0.63
CA THR A 47 -7.88 15.51 0.38
C THR A 47 -8.10 16.88 -0.26
N GLN A 48 -7.24 17.29 -1.20
CA GLN A 48 -7.38 18.57 -1.89
C GLN A 48 -8.66 18.70 -2.73
N LEU A 49 -9.16 17.57 -3.27
CA LEU A 49 -10.45 17.58 -3.99
C LEU A 49 -11.60 17.96 -3.08
N VAL A 50 -11.56 17.60 -1.80
CA VAL A 50 -12.57 17.98 -0.81
C VAL A 50 -12.55 19.49 -0.57
N ASP A 51 -11.34 20.05 -0.37
CA ASP A 51 -11.17 21.46 -0.08
C ASP A 51 -11.62 22.36 -1.26
N SER A 52 -11.41 21.86 -2.49
CA SER A 52 -11.73 22.60 -3.72
C SER A 52 -13.20 22.50 -4.17
N ALA A 53 -13.91 21.47 -3.75
CA ALA A 53 -15.28 21.20 -4.17
C ALA A 53 -16.32 21.90 -3.27
N GLN A 54 -16.19 23.22 -3.13
CA GLN A 54 -17.13 24.06 -2.34
C GLN A 54 -18.58 23.77 -2.75
N GLY A 55 -19.33 23.09 -1.89
CA GLY A 55 -20.77 22.91 -1.99
C GLY A 55 -21.29 21.52 -2.42
N SER A 56 -20.55 20.74 -3.21
CA SER A 56 -20.98 19.37 -3.60
C SER A 56 -20.50 18.26 -2.65
N VAL A 57 -19.55 18.55 -1.78
CA VAL A 57 -18.94 17.59 -0.84
C VAL A 57 -19.78 17.40 0.45
N ASN A 58 -20.89 18.12 0.59
CA ASN A 58 -21.83 17.85 1.68
C ASN A 58 -22.60 16.54 1.50
N ASP A 59 -22.47 15.89 0.33
CA ASP A 59 -23.01 14.55 0.14
C ASP A 59 -22.19 13.53 0.94
N ARG A 60 -22.83 12.90 1.90
CA ARG A 60 -22.26 11.86 2.75
C ARG A 60 -21.63 10.71 1.94
N HIS A 61 -22.22 10.35 0.81
CA HIS A 61 -21.69 9.28 -0.04
C HIS A 61 -20.40 9.70 -0.72
N VAL A 62 -20.29 10.95 -1.15
CA VAL A 62 -19.03 11.48 -1.72
C VAL A 62 -17.93 11.51 -0.66
N GLN A 63 -18.25 11.95 0.56
CA GLN A 63 -17.28 11.92 1.67
C GLN A 63 -16.80 10.51 1.98
N ALA A 64 -17.72 9.54 2.02
CA ALA A 64 -17.39 8.15 2.27
C ALA A 64 -16.49 7.56 1.16
N VAL A 65 -16.79 7.82 -0.12
CA VAL A 65 -15.98 7.37 -1.25
C VAL A 65 -14.56 7.93 -1.17
N ILE A 66 -14.44 9.22 -0.86
CA ILE A 66 -13.12 9.85 -0.73
C ILE A 66 -12.35 9.28 0.47
N ALA A 67 -13.01 9.12 1.62
CA ALA A 67 -12.39 8.54 2.82
C ALA A 67 -11.88 7.11 2.58
N GLN A 68 -12.68 6.26 1.93
CA GLN A 68 -12.29 4.90 1.54
C GLN A 68 -11.12 4.90 0.54
N SER A 69 -11.14 5.83 -0.42
CA SER A 69 -10.05 5.97 -1.39
C SER A 69 -8.75 6.41 -0.72
N ILE A 70 -8.80 7.34 0.24
CA ILE A 70 -7.64 7.74 1.05
C ILE A 70 -7.12 6.55 1.84
N ALA A 71 -7.98 5.82 2.57
CA ALA A 71 -7.60 4.65 3.35
C ALA A 71 -6.90 3.60 2.48
N THR A 72 -7.40 3.35 1.27
CA THR A 72 -6.77 2.44 0.30
C THR A 72 -5.36 2.89 -0.08
N GLN A 73 -5.16 4.17 -0.39
CA GLN A 73 -3.83 4.68 -0.73
C GLN A 73 -2.86 4.57 0.46
N LEU A 74 -3.33 4.89 1.67
CA LEU A 74 -2.51 4.83 2.88
C LEU A 74 -2.14 3.40 3.27
N TYR A 75 -3.07 2.42 3.11
CA TYR A 75 -2.76 1.01 3.32
C TYR A 75 -1.67 0.51 2.36
N HIS A 76 -1.74 0.90 1.10
CA HIS A 76 -0.68 0.58 0.14
C HIS A 76 0.63 1.31 0.45
N ALA A 77 0.58 2.58 0.91
CA ALA A 77 1.76 3.29 1.38
C ALA A 77 2.44 2.58 2.55
N TRP A 78 1.66 2.11 3.53
CA TRP A 78 2.13 1.32 4.66
C TRP A 78 2.88 0.05 4.21
N ASN A 79 2.26 -0.74 3.34
CA ASN A 79 2.88 -1.97 2.85
C ASN A 79 4.16 -1.72 2.04
N TRP A 80 4.21 -0.64 1.25
CA TRP A 80 5.43 -0.26 0.54
C TRP A 80 6.50 0.29 1.48
N HIS A 81 6.11 1.00 2.55
CA HIS A 81 7.05 1.53 3.53
C HIS A 81 7.76 0.42 4.33
N ILE A 82 7.06 -0.64 4.70
CA ILE A 82 7.65 -1.84 5.30
C ILE A 82 8.78 -2.40 4.40
N LYS A 83 8.55 -2.48 3.09
CA LYS A 83 9.54 -2.94 2.12
C LYS A 83 10.67 -1.93 1.88
N ASP A 84 10.36 -0.63 1.99
CA ASP A 84 11.36 0.44 1.91
C ASP A 84 12.34 0.35 3.09
N VAL A 85 11.84 0.17 4.31
CA VAL A 85 12.69 -0.08 5.49
C VAL A 85 13.57 -1.32 5.27
N ALA A 86 13.01 -2.45 4.84
CA ALA A 86 13.78 -3.65 4.54
C ALA A 86 14.90 -3.41 3.52
N SER A 87 14.59 -2.64 2.47
CA SER A 87 15.55 -2.28 1.42
C SER A 87 16.71 -1.43 1.96
N ASN A 88 16.42 -0.47 2.84
CA ASN A 88 17.44 0.37 3.48
C ASN A 88 18.38 -0.45 4.36
N TYR A 89 17.86 -1.46 5.05
CA TYR A 89 18.66 -2.39 5.85
C TYR A 89 19.31 -3.52 5.05
N LYS A 90 19.31 -3.42 3.71
CA LYS A 90 19.98 -4.36 2.79
C LYS A 90 19.45 -5.79 2.90
N VAL A 91 18.15 -5.95 3.15
CA VAL A 91 17.50 -7.27 3.03
C VAL A 91 17.60 -7.71 1.56
N LYS A 92 18.00 -8.97 1.34
CA LYS A 92 18.32 -9.51 0.01
C LYS A 92 17.12 -9.41 -0.96
N ASP A 93 15.94 -9.71 -0.49
CA ASP A 93 14.70 -9.65 -1.27
C ASP A 93 13.56 -9.03 -0.44
N PRO A 94 13.41 -7.70 -0.46
CA PRO A 94 12.31 -7.05 0.25
C PRO A 94 10.91 -7.39 -0.30
N SER A 95 10.82 -7.94 -1.51
CA SER A 95 9.53 -8.23 -2.15
C SER A 95 8.75 -9.34 -1.45
N VAL A 96 9.45 -10.26 -0.80
CA VAL A 96 8.84 -11.40 -0.08
C VAL A 96 8.17 -10.99 1.24
N ILE A 97 8.52 -9.82 1.78
CA ILE A 97 7.97 -9.29 3.03
C ILE A 97 6.52 -8.89 2.81
N GLN A 98 5.59 -9.51 3.52
CA GLN A 98 4.15 -9.23 3.40
C GLN A 98 3.59 -8.52 4.63
N SER A 99 4.29 -8.62 5.77
CA SER A 99 3.84 -8.09 7.05
C SER A 99 4.99 -7.42 7.83
N VAL A 100 4.64 -6.71 8.88
CA VAL A 100 5.63 -6.16 9.82
C VAL A 100 6.33 -7.29 10.58
N ASP A 101 5.64 -8.40 10.84
CA ASP A 101 6.23 -9.56 11.49
C ASP A 101 7.34 -10.17 10.62
N ASP A 102 7.08 -10.34 9.32
CA ASP A 102 8.10 -10.82 8.38
C ASP A 102 9.32 -9.88 8.36
N LEU A 103 9.09 -8.56 8.38
CA LEU A 103 10.18 -7.58 8.44
C LEU A 103 11.05 -7.79 9.68
N VAL A 104 10.42 -7.87 10.86
CA VAL A 104 11.14 -8.05 12.13
C VAL A 104 11.91 -9.37 12.15
N ASP A 105 11.30 -10.44 11.69
CA ASP A 105 11.92 -11.78 11.70
C ASP A 105 13.12 -11.86 10.74
N VAL A 106 12.99 -11.31 9.53
CA VAL A 106 14.10 -11.26 8.57
C VAL A 106 15.26 -10.40 9.10
N LEU A 107 14.97 -9.23 9.68
CA LEU A 107 16.01 -8.39 10.25
C LEU A 107 16.70 -9.02 11.46
N LYS A 108 15.95 -9.72 12.32
CA LYS A 108 16.52 -10.49 13.44
C LYS A 108 17.42 -11.62 12.95
N ALA A 109 17.03 -12.33 11.91
CA ALA A 109 17.85 -13.39 11.31
C ALA A 109 19.19 -12.85 10.78
N ASP A 110 19.20 -11.61 10.30
CA ASP A 110 20.40 -10.87 9.89
C ASP A 110 21.16 -10.22 11.07
N GLY A 111 20.74 -10.44 12.30
CA GLY A 111 21.34 -9.85 13.51
C GLY A 111 21.06 -8.35 13.67
N LYS A 112 20.05 -7.82 13.00
CA LYS A 112 19.68 -6.40 13.02
C LYS A 112 18.40 -6.19 13.83
N GLN A 113 18.37 -5.11 14.60
CA GLN A 113 17.18 -4.71 15.37
C GLN A 113 17.00 -3.18 15.29
N PRO A 114 16.64 -2.66 14.11
CA PRO A 114 16.48 -1.23 13.93
C PRO A 114 15.26 -0.69 14.70
N GLY A 115 15.39 0.55 15.17
CA GLY A 115 14.32 1.25 15.87
C GLY A 115 13.06 1.40 15.04
N GLU A 116 13.22 1.64 13.74
CA GLU A 116 12.13 1.81 12.77
C GLU A 116 11.26 0.55 12.66
N ALA A 117 11.87 -0.62 12.54
CA ALA A 117 11.11 -1.88 12.49
C ALA A 117 10.39 -2.16 13.82
N THR A 118 11.02 -1.80 14.96
CA THR A 118 10.41 -1.91 16.28
C THR A 118 9.23 -0.94 16.41
N GLU A 119 9.36 0.28 15.93
CA GLU A 119 8.27 1.26 15.93
C GLU A 119 7.09 0.80 15.06
N LEU A 120 7.35 0.32 13.83
CA LEU A 120 6.31 -0.22 12.97
C LEU A 120 5.56 -1.38 13.65
N LYS A 121 6.30 -2.28 14.31
CA LYS A 121 5.71 -3.39 15.05
C LYS A 121 4.83 -2.91 16.21
N ASN A 122 5.31 -1.96 17.00
CA ASN A 122 4.55 -1.38 18.10
C ASN A 122 3.26 -0.68 17.63
N LEU A 123 3.34 0.06 16.52
CA LEU A 123 2.16 0.69 15.91
C LEU A 123 1.15 -0.34 15.41
N PHE A 124 1.60 -1.44 14.82
CA PHE A 124 0.73 -2.49 14.32
C PHE A 124 0.07 -3.30 15.45
N ASP A 125 0.81 -3.60 16.51
CA ASP A 125 0.33 -4.42 17.64
C ASP A 125 -0.59 -3.65 18.58
N SER A 126 -0.44 -2.33 18.66
CA SER A 126 -1.26 -1.51 19.55
C SER A 126 -2.71 -1.40 19.04
N PRO A 127 -3.71 -1.89 19.78
CA PRO A 127 -5.10 -1.89 19.34
C PRO A 127 -5.71 -0.48 19.22
N THR A 128 -5.05 0.53 19.80
CA THR A 128 -5.51 1.92 19.77
C THR A 128 -4.69 2.80 18.84
N SER A 129 -3.75 2.22 18.09
CA SER A 129 -2.94 2.97 17.14
C SER A 129 -3.73 3.33 15.90
N TRP A 130 -3.37 4.43 15.27
CA TRP A 130 -3.95 4.84 14.00
C TRP A 130 -3.62 3.85 12.86
N VAL A 131 -2.49 3.14 12.93
CA VAL A 131 -2.12 2.09 11.97
C VAL A 131 -3.10 0.93 12.08
N ARG A 132 -3.40 0.49 13.31
CA ARG A 132 -4.36 -0.59 13.53
C ARG A 132 -5.74 -0.19 13.05
N GLU A 133 -6.19 1.04 13.37
CA GLU A 133 -7.44 1.57 12.85
C GLU A 133 -7.49 1.59 11.31
N LEU A 134 -6.41 2.03 10.65
CA LEU A 134 -6.30 2.05 9.19
C LEU A 134 -6.38 0.65 8.58
N VAL A 135 -5.64 -0.32 9.15
CA VAL A 135 -5.61 -1.70 8.65
C VAL A 135 -6.98 -2.36 8.82
N ASP A 136 -7.61 -2.19 9.97
CA ASP A 136 -8.95 -2.71 10.25
C ASP A 136 -10.00 -2.04 9.33
N ALA A 137 -9.88 -0.74 9.09
CA ALA A 137 -10.71 -0.01 8.14
C ALA A 137 -10.57 -0.55 6.71
N TYR A 138 -9.34 -0.77 6.26
CA TYR A 138 -9.08 -1.32 4.93
C TYR A 138 -9.64 -2.74 4.78
N SER A 139 -9.49 -3.59 5.79
CA SER A 139 -10.03 -4.95 5.75
C SER A 139 -11.56 -4.96 5.59
N GLN A 140 -12.25 -4.00 6.21
CA GLN A 140 -13.70 -3.87 6.12
C GLN A 140 -14.21 -3.40 4.74
N LEU A 141 -13.33 -2.88 3.86
CA LEU A 141 -13.73 -2.54 2.48
C LEU A 141 -14.11 -3.77 1.65
N ALA A 142 -13.62 -4.94 2.03
CA ALA A 142 -13.96 -6.20 1.38
C ALA A 142 -15.25 -6.86 1.96
N ASP A 143 -15.70 -6.36 3.10
CA ASP A 143 -16.92 -6.89 3.74
C ASP A 143 -18.17 -6.42 3.03
N LEU A 144 -19.22 -7.23 3.10
CA LEU A 144 -20.54 -6.82 2.60
C LEU A 144 -21.06 -5.64 3.44
N PRO A 145 -21.64 -4.61 2.78
CA PRO A 145 -22.27 -3.52 3.50
C PRO A 145 -23.36 -4.05 4.45
N GLU A 146 -23.30 -3.64 5.71
CA GLU A 146 -24.37 -3.98 6.63
C GLU A 146 -25.66 -3.27 6.20
N ILE A 147 -26.73 -4.05 6.02
CA ILE A 147 -28.07 -3.51 5.84
C ILE A 147 -28.44 -2.85 7.18
N ARG A 148 -28.47 -1.52 7.22
CA ARG A 148 -29.00 -0.80 8.37
C ARG A 148 -30.44 -1.31 8.57
N LYS A 149 -30.67 -2.06 9.62
CA LYS A 149 -32.03 -2.30 10.07
C LYS A 149 -32.61 -0.93 10.37
N ALA A 150 -33.65 -0.52 9.63
CA ALA A 150 -34.41 0.65 9.97
C ALA A 150 -34.70 0.57 11.47
N GLU A 151 -34.42 1.64 12.23
CA GLU A 151 -34.82 1.72 13.64
C GLU A 151 -36.28 1.38 13.71
N MET A 152 -36.56 0.16 14.11
CA MET A 152 -37.95 -0.24 14.37
C MET A 152 -38.39 0.50 15.61
N ASP A 153 -39.47 1.22 15.46
CA ASP A 153 -40.23 1.98 16.46
C ASP A 153 -40.10 1.39 17.86
N VAL A 154 -39.70 2.23 18.81
CA VAL A 154 -39.27 1.92 20.18
C VAL A 154 -40.35 1.28 21.06
N ASP A 155 -41.55 1.06 20.52
CA ASP A 155 -42.72 0.52 21.27
C ASP A 155 -42.81 -1.02 21.32
N ARG A 156 -41.82 -1.75 20.83
CA ARG A 156 -41.80 -3.21 20.93
C ARG A 156 -40.59 -3.68 21.73
N LEU A 157 -40.91 -4.03 23.00
CA LEU A 157 -40.13 -4.80 23.99
C LEU A 157 -38.62 -4.93 23.76
N PRO A 158 -37.78 -4.55 24.72
CA PRO A 158 -36.33 -4.69 24.60
C PRO A 158 -35.97 -6.18 24.55
N VAL A 159 -35.71 -6.69 23.35
CA VAL A 159 -34.91 -7.91 23.22
C VAL A 159 -33.51 -7.50 23.63
N LEU A 160 -33.03 -7.99 24.76
CA LEU A 160 -31.63 -7.93 25.16
C LEU A 160 -30.79 -8.56 24.04
N ALA A 161 -30.39 -7.76 23.08
CA ALA A 161 -29.33 -8.12 22.15
C ALA A 161 -28.06 -8.21 22.97
N LEU A 162 -27.66 -9.42 23.29
CA LEU A 162 -26.32 -9.70 23.82
C LEU A 162 -25.37 -9.33 22.71
N GLU A 163 -24.83 -8.11 22.76
CA GLU A 163 -23.72 -7.69 21.88
C GLU A 163 -22.50 -8.54 22.23
N THR A 164 -22.36 -9.66 21.54
CA THR A 164 -21.08 -10.36 21.48
C THR A 164 -20.13 -9.54 20.61
N ASN A 165 -19.52 -8.52 21.22
CA ASN A 165 -18.41 -7.77 20.65
C ASN A 165 -17.17 -8.67 20.57
N LEU A 166 -17.18 -9.64 19.67
CA LEU A 166 -16.05 -10.46 19.26
C LEU A 166 -15.54 -9.96 17.90
N GLY A 167 -15.10 -8.71 17.85
CA GLY A 167 -14.53 -8.17 16.62
C GLY A 167 -14.19 -6.70 16.81
N GLY A 168 -13.08 -6.25 16.23
CA GLY A 168 -12.66 -4.88 16.29
C GLY A 168 -13.78 -3.89 15.92
N LYS A 169 -13.66 -2.66 16.41
CA LYS A 169 -14.64 -1.60 16.23
C LYS A 169 -14.97 -1.44 14.74
N LYS A 170 -16.16 -1.89 14.33
CA LYS A 170 -16.61 -1.72 12.95
C LYS A 170 -16.75 -0.22 12.64
N ILE A 171 -16.21 0.19 11.52
CA ILE A 171 -16.40 1.55 11.02
C ILE A 171 -17.79 1.60 10.39
N THR A 172 -18.76 2.09 11.14
CA THR A 172 -20.14 2.25 10.67
C THR A 172 -20.32 3.44 9.74
N ASP A 173 -19.46 4.47 9.91
CA ASP A 173 -19.47 5.69 9.12
C ASP A 173 -18.05 6.07 8.70
N TRP A 174 -17.81 6.06 7.41
CA TRP A 174 -16.54 6.54 6.84
C TRP A 174 -16.43 8.05 7.03
N ASN A 175 -15.58 8.43 7.98
CA ASN A 175 -15.35 9.83 8.32
C ASN A 175 -14.12 10.34 7.59
N LEU A 176 -14.33 11.36 6.76
CA LEU A 176 -13.26 12.01 6.02
C LEU A 176 -12.19 12.62 6.95
N THR A 177 -12.60 13.20 8.08
CA THR A 177 -11.67 13.78 9.06
C THR A 177 -10.70 12.73 9.60
N THR A 178 -11.17 11.53 9.88
CA THR A 178 -10.34 10.40 10.33
C THR A 178 -9.35 10.00 9.24
N ALA A 179 -9.78 9.85 7.98
CA ALA A 179 -8.91 9.51 6.87
C ALA A 179 -7.83 10.56 6.61
N VAL A 180 -8.18 11.85 6.72
CA VAL A 180 -7.21 12.96 6.62
C VAL A 180 -6.20 12.93 7.76
N ASN A 181 -6.65 12.60 8.98
CA ASN A 181 -5.75 12.47 10.13
C ASN A 181 -4.76 11.32 9.95
N TRP A 182 -5.21 10.15 9.49
CA TRP A 182 -4.31 9.04 9.13
C TRP A 182 -3.28 9.46 8.07
N SER A 183 -3.70 10.26 7.07
CA SER A 183 -2.78 10.75 6.04
C SER A 183 -1.66 11.62 6.62
N LYS A 184 -1.97 12.50 7.57
CA LYS A 184 -0.97 13.33 8.26
C LYS A 184 0.00 12.46 9.06
N GLN A 185 -0.52 11.55 9.87
CA GLN A 185 0.30 10.67 10.71
C GLN A 185 1.19 9.75 9.85
N MET A 186 0.70 9.27 8.71
CA MET A 186 1.52 8.45 7.80
C MET A 186 2.67 9.25 7.17
N VAL A 187 2.43 10.50 6.78
CA VAL A 187 3.49 11.37 6.25
C VAL A 187 4.54 11.62 7.34
N GLU A 188 4.12 12.00 8.55
CA GLU A 188 5.02 12.25 9.69
C GLU A 188 5.86 11.02 10.06
N LEU A 189 5.26 9.82 10.05
CA LEU A 189 5.96 8.57 10.30
C LEU A 189 7.04 8.32 9.24
N VAL A 190 6.67 8.40 7.98
CA VAL A 190 7.57 8.12 6.85
C VAL A 190 8.72 9.12 6.80
N ASP A 191 8.45 10.41 6.99
CA ASP A 191 9.47 11.45 6.96
C ASP A 191 10.46 11.28 8.12
N ARG A 192 9.96 11.09 9.35
CA ARG A 192 10.79 10.86 10.53
C ARG A 192 11.68 9.62 10.40
N GLN A 193 11.12 8.49 9.95
CA GLN A 193 11.91 7.26 9.80
C GLN A 193 12.96 7.38 8.69
N ARG A 194 12.69 8.15 7.64
CA ARG A 194 13.68 8.42 6.60
C ARG A 194 14.85 9.26 7.11
N GLU A 195 14.56 10.28 7.90
CA GLU A 195 15.63 11.07 8.54
C GLU A 195 16.56 10.17 9.35
N MET A 196 16.01 9.25 10.15
CA MET A 196 16.79 8.29 10.93
C MET A 196 17.61 7.33 10.05
N MET A 197 17.06 6.87 8.92
CA MET A 197 17.75 5.93 8.01
C MET A 197 18.90 6.57 7.19
N ILE A 198 18.96 7.89 7.06
CA ILE A 198 20.03 8.60 6.32
C ILE A 198 21.32 8.69 7.15
N GLU A 199 21.24 8.56 8.46
CA GLU A 199 22.38 8.69 9.36
C GLU A 199 23.28 7.44 9.43
N PHE A 200 22.97 6.38 8.68
CA PHE A 200 23.71 5.12 8.59
C PHE A 200 24.11 4.81 7.15
#